data_206306e1b15bbba1593128251e7898b2
#
_entry.id   206306e1b15bbba1593128251e7898b2
#
_cell.length_a   1.000
_cell.length_b   1.000
_cell.length_c   1.000
_cell.angle_alpha   90.00
_cell.angle_beta   90.00
_cell.angle_gamma   90.00
#
_symmetry.space_group_name_H-M   'P 1'
#
loop_
_entity.id
_entity.type
_entity.pdbx_description
1 polymer ?
#
loop_
_entity_poly.entity_id
_entity_poly.type
_entity_poly.pdbx_seq_one_letter_code
_entity_poly.pdbx_strand_id
1 'polypeptide(L)'
;MKLEDLPLDVGYASQRVTLQDEDKNPHAKGGQNGQTQLFITTPFIDEAFLEELTQINELLPHGGDFVVRATLVVANNSHKNPHLEKIDFLIDTEGEFGDFYGVRLLGEPYDFQLTKALILISKDGAIFYDEFLKDLSDTFNLDTLLRKITAAQICYTGKGCHE
;
A
#
# COMPACT_ATOMS: atom_id res chain seq x y z
N MET A 1 -16.29 14.39 -2.84
CA MET A 1 -15.02 13.72 -2.56
C MET A 1 -14.53 13.02 -3.83
N LYS A 2 -13.30 13.28 -4.21
CA LYS A 2 -12.71 12.70 -5.43
C LYS A 2 -11.19 12.67 -5.27
N LEU A 3 -10.52 11.89 -6.11
CA LEU A 3 -9.05 11.89 -6.14
C LEU A 3 -8.53 13.21 -6.71
N GLU A 4 -7.44 13.71 -6.13
CA GLU A 4 -6.79 14.95 -6.59
C GLU A 4 -6.15 14.76 -7.95
N ASP A 5 -5.60 13.58 -8.21
CA ASP A 5 -4.87 13.28 -9.44
C ASP A 5 -5.18 11.85 -9.89
N LEU A 6 -4.65 11.47 -11.04
CA LEU A 6 -4.76 10.10 -11.50
C LEU A 6 -3.77 9.22 -10.74
N PRO A 7 -4.22 8.08 -10.21
CA PRO A 7 -3.30 7.16 -9.55
C PRO A 7 -2.27 6.59 -10.52
N LEU A 8 -1.09 6.28 -10.00
CA LEU A 8 -0.13 5.49 -10.76
C LEU A 8 -0.74 4.11 -11.04
N ASP A 9 -0.56 3.65 -12.26
CA ASP A 9 -1.18 2.42 -12.73
C ASP A 9 -0.16 1.28 -12.83
N VAL A 10 -0.68 0.08 -13.03
CA VAL A 10 0.14 -1.11 -13.25
C VAL A 10 1.08 -0.89 -14.43
N GLY A 11 2.32 -1.33 -14.27
CA GLY A 11 3.36 -1.20 -15.29
C GLY A 11 4.24 0.02 -15.14
N TYR A 12 3.79 1.06 -14.44
CA TYR A 12 4.64 2.22 -14.19
C TYR A 12 5.66 1.95 -13.09
N ALA A 13 6.80 2.61 -13.17
CA ALA A 13 7.78 2.56 -12.09
C ALA A 13 7.20 3.22 -10.85
N SER A 14 7.36 2.57 -9.70
CA SER A 14 6.95 3.17 -8.44
C SER A 14 7.94 4.26 -8.04
N GLN A 15 7.51 5.13 -7.13
CA GLN A 15 8.33 6.22 -6.65
C GLN A 15 8.81 5.93 -5.22
N ARG A 16 10.08 6.21 -4.98
CA ARG A 16 10.63 6.15 -3.64
C ARG A 16 10.22 7.41 -2.90
N VAL A 17 9.59 7.23 -1.74
CA VAL A 17 9.11 8.34 -0.92
C VAL A 17 9.60 8.20 0.50
N THR A 18 9.63 9.31 1.23
CA THR A 18 9.95 9.32 2.65
C THR A 18 8.65 9.43 3.45
N LEU A 19 8.45 8.46 4.34
CA LEU A 19 7.34 8.43 5.28
C LEU A 19 7.89 8.49 6.69
N GLN A 20 7.07 8.85 7.66
CA GLN A 20 7.52 8.94 9.05
C GLN A 20 6.77 7.97 9.93
N ASP A 21 7.47 7.43 10.94
CA ASP A 21 6.79 6.64 11.96
C ASP A 21 6.23 7.58 13.05
N GLU A 22 5.65 6.99 14.09
CA GLU A 22 5.03 7.76 15.16
C GLU A 22 6.04 8.57 15.97
N ASP A 23 7.31 8.18 15.94
CA ASP A 23 8.39 8.89 16.61
C ASP A 23 9.09 9.90 15.69
N LYS A 24 8.51 10.14 14.51
CA LYS A 24 9.00 11.07 13.48
C LYS A 24 10.32 10.64 12.85
N ASN A 25 10.65 9.35 12.93
CA ASN A 25 11.81 8.81 12.23
C ASN A 25 11.46 8.57 10.76
N PRO A 26 12.34 8.96 9.82
CA PRO A 26 12.06 8.78 8.40
C PRO A 26 12.30 7.34 7.95
N HIS A 27 11.45 6.90 7.03
CA HIS A 27 11.56 5.59 6.39
C HIS A 27 11.37 5.77 4.89
N ALA A 28 12.31 5.29 4.10
CA ALA A 28 12.19 5.32 2.64
C ALA A 28 11.46 4.06 2.20
N LYS A 29 10.42 4.23 1.39
CA LYS A 29 9.61 3.13 0.87
C LYS A 29 9.32 3.37 -0.61
N GLY A 30 9.02 2.29 -1.32
CA GLY A 30 8.74 2.36 -2.75
C GLY A 30 10.02 2.34 -3.58
N GLY A 31 9.85 2.38 -4.89
CA GLY A 31 10.97 2.28 -5.80
C GLY A 31 11.56 0.87 -5.83
N GLN A 32 12.66 0.74 -6.55
CA GLN A 32 13.36 -0.53 -6.67
C GLN A 32 14.28 -0.73 -5.46
N ASN A 33 13.98 -1.73 -4.64
CA ASN A 33 14.82 -2.08 -3.49
C ASN A 33 15.09 -3.58 -3.38
N GLY A 34 14.77 -4.34 -4.42
CA GLY A 34 14.99 -5.78 -4.45
C GLY A 34 13.97 -6.60 -3.67
N GLN A 35 12.93 -5.98 -3.16
CA GLN A 35 11.89 -6.63 -2.37
C GLN A 35 10.51 -6.36 -2.96
N THR A 36 9.60 -7.34 -2.79
CA THR A 36 8.20 -7.11 -3.07
C THR A 36 7.63 -6.25 -1.95
N GLN A 37 6.93 -5.19 -2.30
CA GLN A 37 6.38 -4.22 -1.35
C GLN A 37 4.88 -4.11 -1.54
N LEU A 38 4.15 -4.00 -0.46
CA LEU A 38 2.71 -3.75 -0.50
C LEU A 38 2.40 -2.48 0.29
N PHE A 39 1.73 -1.53 -0.36
CA PHE A 39 1.18 -0.37 0.33
C PHE A 39 -0.32 -0.55 0.50
N ILE A 40 -0.80 -0.25 1.69
CA ILE A 40 -2.21 -0.20 2.03
C ILE A 40 -2.50 1.22 2.46
N THR A 41 -3.48 1.87 1.82
CA THR A 41 -3.87 3.22 2.21
C THR A 41 -5.33 3.24 2.61
N THR A 42 -5.71 4.21 3.43
CA THR A 42 -7.08 4.35 3.89
C THR A 42 -7.32 5.75 4.41
N PRO A 43 -8.54 6.30 4.26
CA PRO A 43 -8.88 7.57 4.89
C PRO A 43 -9.30 7.42 6.35
N PHE A 44 -9.56 6.20 6.83
CA PHE A 44 -9.98 5.95 8.21
C PHE A 44 -9.61 4.52 8.62
N ILE A 45 -9.49 4.32 9.93
CA ILE A 45 -9.25 3.00 10.51
C ILE A 45 -10.37 2.75 11.52
N ASP A 46 -11.45 2.10 11.05
CA ASP A 46 -12.56 1.68 11.90
C ASP A 46 -12.44 0.19 12.23
N GLU A 47 -13.40 -0.34 12.98
CA GLU A 47 -13.37 -1.75 13.39
C GLU A 47 -13.40 -2.70 12.20
N ALA A 48 -14.22 -2.39 11.19
CA ALA A 48 -14.32 -3.22 10.00
C ALA A 48 -13.00 -3.24 9.23
N PHE A 49 -12.33 -2.10 9.11
CA PHE A 49 -11.05 -2.03 8.43
C PHE A 49 -9.94 -2.71 9.23
N LEU A 50 -9.97 -2.60 10.56
CA LEU A 50 -9.03 -3.33 11.41
C LEU A 50 -9.13 -4.84 11.21
N GLU A 51 -10.35 -5.36 11.07
CA GLU A 51 -10.57 -6.77 10.80
C GLU A 51 -10.00 -7.15 9.44
N GLU A 52 -10.20 -6.31 8.43
CA GLU A 52 -9.66 -6.52 7.09
C GLU A 52 -8.13 -6.50 7.12
N LEU A 53 -7.52 -5.55 7.84
CA LEU A 53 -6.07 -5.48 8.02
C LEU A 53 -5.52 -6.72 8.70
N THR A 54 -6.23 -7.24 9.69
CA THR A 54 -5.83 -8.47 10.38
C THR A 54 -5.80 -9.64 9.41
N GLN A 55 -6.79 -9.74 8.53
CA GLN A 55 -6.81 -10.78 7.50
C GLN A 55 -5.64 -10.63 6.52
N ILE A 56 -5.33 -9.41 6.10
CA ILE A 56 -4.18 -9.15 5.24
C ILE A 56 -2.90 -9.57 5.98
N ASN A 57 -2.76 -9.18 7.23
CA ASN A 57 -1.59 -9.55 8.03
C ASN A 57 -1.38 -11.07 8.09
N GLU A 58 -2.47 -11.82 8.23
CA GLU A 58 -2.40 -13.27 8.28
C GLU A 58 -2.01 -13.91 6.94
N LEU A 59 -2.46 -13.33 5.83
CA LEU A 59 -2.17 -13.91 4.51
C LEU A 59 -0.79 -13.56 3.96
N LEU A 60 -0.13 -12.54 4.53
CA LEU A 60 1.18 -12.11 4.03
C LEU A 60 2.23 -13.19 4.28
N PRO A 61 3.02 -13.57 3.27
CA PRO A 61 4.12 -14.52 3.49
C PRO A 61 5.19 -13.89 4.37
N HIS A 62 5.80 -14.71 5.20
CA HIS A 62 6.86 -14.26 6.09
C HIS A 62 7.96 -15.31 6.13
N GLY A 63 9.20 -14.83 6.19
CA GLY A 63 10.37 -15.68 6.22
C GLY A 63 10.82 -16.13 4.84
N GLY A 64 12.09 -16.44 4.71
CA GLY A 64 12.69 -16.92 3.47
C GLY A 64 12.70 -15.86 2.37
N ASP A 65 12.70 -16.34 1.13
CA ASP A 65 12.82 -15.49 -0.05
C ASP A 65 11.51 -14.86 -0.49
N PHE A 66 10.41 -15.17 0.19
CA PHE A 66 9.08 -14.74 -0.21
C PHE A 66 8.49 -13.68 0.69
N VAL A 67 9.32 -13.01 1.49
CA VAL A 67 8.88 -11.94 2.36
C VAL A 67 8.33 -10.78 1.56
N VAL A 68 7.16 -10.28 1.95
CA VAL A 68 6.58 -9.05 1.41
C VAL A 68 6.64 -7.97 2.50
N ARG A 69 7.22 -6.84 2.15
CA ARG A 69 7.25 -5.68 3.07
C ARG A 69 5.96 -4.91 2.90
N ALA A 70 5.11 -4.98 3.90
CA ALA A 70 3.81 -4.29 3.85
C ALA A 70 3.83 -3.06 4.74
N THR A 71 3.21 -1.99 4.25
CA THR A 71 3.13 -0.71 4.96
C THR A 71 1.73 -0.15 4.84
N LEU A 72 1.12 0.15 5.98
CA LEU A 72 -0.12 0.92 6.04
C LEU A 72 0.28 2.39 6.07
N VAL A 73 -0.16 3.16 5.07
CA VAL A 73 0.16 4.58 4.95
C VAL A 73 -1.10 5.40 5.20
N VAL A 74 -1.00 6.36 6.12
CA VAL A 74 -2.08 7.31 6.41
C VAL A 74 -1.59 8.73 6.17
N ALA A 75 -2.53 9.64 5.95
CA ALA A 75 -2.18 11.01 5.55
C ALA A 75 -1.58 11.84 6.68
N ASN A 76 -2.00 11.58 7.92
CA ASN A 76 -1.57 12.38 9.07
C ASN A 76 -1.63 11.56 10.35
N ASN A 77 -1.26 12.19 11.45
CA ASN A 77 -1.14 11.52 12.75
C ASN A 77 -2.47 11.40 13.52
N SER A 78 -3.61 11.67 12.87
CA SER A 78 -4.91 11.52 13.53
C SER A 78 -5.37 10.06 13.61
N HIS A 79 -4.67 9.17 12.94
CA HIS A 79 -5.00 7.74 12.89
C HIS A 79 -4.18 6.96 13.90
N LYS A 80 -4.78 5.91 14.43
CA LYS A 80 -4.14 5.09 15.45
C LYS A 80 -3.45 3.88 14.82
N ASN A 81 -2.21 3.64 15.23
CA ASN A 81 -1.45 2.47 14.78
C ASN A 81 -2.14 1.17 15.25
N PRO A 82 -2.48 0.27 14.31
CA PRO A 82 -3.09 -1.01 14.68
C PRO A 82 -2.11 -2.02 15.28
N HIS A 83 -0.81 -1.74 15.26
CA HIS A 83 0.23 -2.61 15.81
C HIS A 83 0.18 -4.04 15.28
N LEU A 84 0.13 -4.18 13.94
CA LEU A 84 0.15 -5.47 13.29
C LEU A 84 1.59 -5.94 13.05
N GLU A 85 1.82 -7.24 13.18
CA GLU A 85 3.17 -7.80 13.17
C GLU A 85 3.88 -7.64 11.82
N LYS A 86 3.14 -7.83 10.72
CA LYS A 86 3.73 -7.83 9.38
C LYS A 86 3.46 -6.58 8.57
N ILE A 87 2.76 -5.62 9.14
CA ILE A 87 2.37 -4.39 8.47
C ILE A 87 2.89 -3.20 9.28
N ASP A 88 3.84 -2.47 8.72
CA ASP A 88 4.34 -1.25 9.33
C ASP A 88 3.29 -0.15 9.22
N PHE A 89 3.27 0.76 10.20
CA PHE A 89 2.37 1.90 10.19
C PHE A 89 3.20 3.17 10.00
N LEU A 90 3.01 3.85 8.87
CA LEU A 90 3.76 5.06 8.55
C LEU A 90 2.81 6.18 8.12
N ILE A 91 3.28 7.41 8.26
CA ILE A 91 2.50 8.61 8.05
C ILE A 91 3.13 9.41 6.90
N ASP A 92 2.30 9.85 5.96
CA ASP A 92 2.72 10.65 4.81
C ASP A 92 2.81 12.14 5.20
N THR A 93 3.67 12.43 6.17
CA THR A 93 3.79 13.76 6.76
C THR A 93 4.16 14.82 5.72
N GLU A 94 5.06 14.48 4.79
CA GLU A 94 5.52 15.40 3.75
C GLU A 94 4.59 15.45 2.55
N GLY A 95 3.60 14.56 2.47
CA GLY A 95 2.68 14.53 1.35
C GLY A 95 3.23 13.88 0.09
N GLU A 96 4.44 13.36 0.12
CA GLU A 96 5.08 12.75 -1.05
C GLU A 96 4.31 11.55 -1.58
N PHE A 97 3.82 10.69 -0.68
CA PHE A 97 3.11 9.50 -1.09
C PHE A 97 1.83 9.87 -1.84
N GLY A 98 1.04 10.77 -1.27
CA GLY A 98 -0.17 11.26 -1.93
C GLY A 98 0.12 11.88 -3.27
N ASP A 99 1.20 12.66 -3.37
CA ASP A 99 1.59 13.33 -4.62
C ASP A 99 2.03 12.34 -5.69
N PHE A 100 2.94 11.43 -5.35
CA PHE A 100 3.54 10.55 -6.35
C PHE A 100 2.66 9.37 -6.74
N TYR A 101 1.86 8.86 -5.80
CA TYR A 101 1.01 7.70 -6.10
C TYR A 101 -0.41 8.10 -6.52
N GLY A 102 -0.77 9.38 -6.39
CA GLY A 102 -2.05 9.88 -6.88
C GLY A 102 -3.25 9.40 -6.07
N VAL A 103 -3.09 9.20 -4.78
CA VAL A 103 -4.14 8.60 -3.93
C VAL A 103 -4.77 9.60 -2.95
N ARG A 104 -4.44 10.89 -3.05
CA ARG A 104 -5.01 11.89 -2.15
C ARG A 104 -6.43 12.27 -2.57
N LEU A 105 -7.31 12.34 -1.58
CA LEU A 105 -8.70 12.74 -1.78
C LEU A 105 -8.86 14.25 -1.61
N LEU A 106 -9.76 14.83 -2.39
CA LEU A 106 -10.22 16.21 -2.22
C LEU A 106 -11.71 16.21 -1.93
N GLY A 107 -12.13 17.05 -1.01
CA GLY A 107 -13.53 17.22 -0.64
C GLY A 107 -13.94 16.41 0.57
N GLU A 108 -14.90 16.98 1.31
CA GLU A 108 -15.42 16.32 2.52
C GLU A 108 -16.11 15.00 2.20
N PRO A 109 -16.13 14.05 3.15
CA PRO A 109 -15.66 14.19 4.53
C PRO A 109 -14.18 13.87 4.75
N TYR A 110 -13.45 13.37 3.74
CA TYR A 110 -12.07 12.89 3.90
C TYR A 110 -11.08 13.75 3.12
N ASP A 111 -11.29 15.07 3.16
CA ASP A 111 -10.42 16.00 2.44
C ASP A 111 -8.97 15.85 2.88
N PHE A 112 -8.07 15.71 1.90
CA PHE A 112 -6.62 15.49 2.07
C PHE A 112 -6.23 14.16 2.72
N GLN A 113 -7.17 13.26 2.95
CA GLN A 113 -6.84 11.90 3.35
C GLN A 113 -6.46 11.07 2.13
N LEU A 114 -5.83 9.93 2.36
CA LEU A 114 -5.54 8.99 1.27
C LEU A 114 -6.75 8.08 1.07
N THR A 115 -7.05 7.76 -0.18
CA THR A 115 -8.17 6.87 -0.49
C THR A 115 -7.88 5.44 -0.03
N LYS A 116 -8.89 4.58 -0.06
CA LYS A 116 -8.70 3.17 0.32
C LYS A 116 -8.15 2.41 -0.88
N ALA A 117 -6.91 1.94 -0.77
CA ALA A 117 -6.21 1.32 -1.90
C ALA A 117 -5.18 0.29 -1.45
N LEU A 118 -4.92 -0.66 -2.35
CA LEU A 118 -3.77 -1.57 -2.29
C LEU A 118 -2.88 -1.27 -3.47
N ILE A 119 -1.57 -1.22 -3.25
CA ILE A 119 -0.58 -1.03 -4.31
C ILE A 119 0.54 -2.04 -4.07
N LEU A 120 0.70 -2.98 -5.00
CA LEU A 120 1.72 -4.02 -4.92
C LEU A 120 2.84 -3.70 -5.89
N ILE A 121 4.06 -3.66 -5.38
CA ILE A 121 5.26 -3.33 -6.14
C ILE A 121 6.14 -4.57 -6.22
N SER A 122 6.53 -4.95 -7.43
CA SER A 122 7.42 -6.08 -7.65
C SER A 122 8.86 -5.72 -7.31
N LYS A 123 9.73 -6.72 -7.29
CA LYS A 123 11.13 -6.54 -6.89
C LYS A 123 11.90 -5.59 -7.79
N ASP A 124 11.46 -5.41 -9.04
CA ASP A 124 12.08 -4.48 -9.96
C ASP A 124 11.58 -3.04 -9.80
N GLY A 125 10.68 -2.79 -8.87
CA GLY A 125 10.19 -1.45 -8.57
C GLY A 125 8.96 -1.02 -9.37
N ALA A 126 8.46 -1.87 -10.27
CA ALA A 126 7.26 -1.53 -11.04
C ALA A 126 6.00 -1.87 -10.26
N ILE A 127 4.94 -1.11 -10.50
CA ILE A 127 3.63 -1.42 -9.93
C ILE A 127 3.10 -2.65 -10.64
N PHE A 128 2.89 -3.72 -9.87
CA PHE A 128 2.46 -5.02 -10.38
C PHE A 128 0.95 -5.22 -10.32
N TYR A 129 0.32 -4.65 -9.29
CA TYR A 129 -1.12 -4.75 -9.08
C TYR A 129 -1.57 -3.59 -8.21
N ASP A 130 -2.76 -3.06 -8.48
CA ASP A 130 -3.39 -2.10 -7.58
C ASP A 130 -4.90 -2.34 -7.52
N GLU A 131 -5.49 -1.86 -6.45
CA GLU A 131 -6.93 -1.90 -6.26
C GLU A 131 -7.34 -0.62 -5.55
N PHE A 132 -8.24 0.16 -6.17
CA PHE A 132 -8.76 1.41 -5.61
C PHE A 132 -10.26 1.23 -5.40
N LEU A 133 -10.70 1.37 -4.15
CA LEU A 133 -12.11 1.18 -3.81
C LEU A 133 -12.85 2.51 -3.94
N LYS A 134 -13.83 2.57 -4.85
CA LYS A 134 -14.66 3.76 -5.04
C LYS A 134 -15.61 3.95 -3.86
N ASP A 135 -16.13 2.85 -3.34
CA ASP A 135 -16.96 2.86 -2.13
C ASP A 135 -16.05 2.49 -0.96
N LEU A 136 -15.82 3.43 -0.05
CA LEU A 136 -14.91 3.25 1.06
C LEU A 136 -15.40 2.20 2.08
N SER A 137 -16.65 1.78 2.00
CA SER A 137 -17.18 0.70 2.83
C SER A 137 -16.96 -0.68 2.24
N ASP A 138 -16.52 -0.75 0.98
CA ASP A 138 -16.19 -2.03 0.35
C ASP A 138 -14.88 -2.58 0.90
N THR A 139 -14.69 -3.88 0.70
CA THR A 139 -13.47 -4.56 1.12
C THR A 139 -12.62 -4.93 -0.10
N PHE A 140 -11.31 -5.08 0.12
CA PHE A 140 -10.39 -5.51 -0.92
C PHE A 140 -10.64 -6.97 -1.29
N ASN A 141 -10.28 -7.32 -2.52
CA ASN A 141 -10.31 -8.72 -2.97
C ASN A 141 -9.04 -9.42 -2.52
N LEU A 142 -9.11 -10.07 -1.35
CA LEU A 142 -7.93 -10.69 -0.74
C LEU A 142 -7.47 -11.93 -1.50
N ASP A 143 -8.38 -12.66 -2.14
CA ASP A 143 -7.99 -13.80 -2.99
C ASP A 143 -7.15 -13.32 -4.17
N THR A 144 -7.56 -12.24 -4.82
CA THR A 144 -6.79 -11.64 -5.91
C THR A 144 -5.44 -11.13 -5.41
N LEU A 145 -5.43 -10.46 -4.26
CA LEU A 145 -4.18 -9.95 -3.68
C LEU A 145 -3.19 -11.10 -3.46
N LEU A 146 -3.62 -12.19 -2.85
CA LEU A 146 -2.74 -13.33 -2.59
C LEU A 146 -2.18 -13.92 -3.89
N ARG A 147 -3.03 -14.08 -4.91
CA ARG A 147 -2.57 -14.57 -6.22
C ARG A 147 -1.57 -13.61 -6.86
N LYS A 148 -1.78 -12.31 -6.74
CA LYS A 148 -0.87 -11.31 -7.32
C LYS A 148 0.45 -11.27 -6.56
N ILE A 149 0.43 -11.41 -5.25
CA ILE A 149 1.68 -11.52 -4.47
C ILE A 149 2.49 -12.73 -4.94
N THR A 150 1.85 -13.88 -5.07
CA THR A 150 2.51 -15.08 -5.56
C THR A 150 3.08 -14.89 -6.96
N ALA A 151 2.30 -14.30 -7.87
CA ALA A 151 2.74 -14.04 -9.24
C ALA A 151 3.91 -13.06 -9.29
N ALA A 152 3.88 -12.01 -8.48
CA ALA A 152 4.98 -11.03 -8.43
C ALA A 152 6.29 -11.69 -8.00
N GLN A 153 6.23 -12.61 -7.04
CA GLN A 153 7.40 -13.33 -6.58
C GLN A 153 7.97 -14.24 -7.67
N ILE A 154 7.10 -14.97 -8.37
CA ILE A 154 7.50 -15.90 -9.41
C ILE A 154 8.04 -15.16 -10.63
N CYS A 155 7.38 -14.10 -11.07
CA CYS A 155 7.78 -13.34 -12.25
C CYS A 155 9.20 -12.81 -12.13
N TYR A 156 9.61 -12.48 -10.92
CA TYR A 156 10.93 -11.91 -10.70
C TYR A 156 12.06 -12.95 -10.72
N THR A 157 11.76 -14.23 -10.81
CA THR A 157 12.79 -15.26 -10.86
C THR A 157 13.46 -15.40 -12.23
N GLY A 158 13.09 -14.60 -13.21
CA GLY A 158 13.66 -14.64 -14.55
C GLY A 158 13.04 -15.70 -15.44
N LYS A 159 11.98 -16.34 -15.00
CA LYS A 159 11.33 -17.40 -15.78
C LYS A 159 10.28 -16.86 -16.75
N GLY A 160 10.27 -15.56 -16.92
CA GLY A 160 9.30 -14.90 -17.77
C GLY A 160 7.92 -14.84 -17.15
N CYS A 161 7.36 -13.67 -17.14
CA CYS A 161 6.00 -13.44 -16.67
C CYS A 161 5.22 -12.79 -17.78
N HIS A 162 4.18 -13.46 -18.24
CA HIS A 162 3.33 -12.94 -19.31
C HIS A 162 1.97 -12.62 -18.72
N GLU A 163 1.76 -11.36 -18.50
CA GLU A 163 0.49 -10.86 -18.00
C GLU A 163 -0.44 -10.51 -19.14
#